data_0c77343e2e508b802e2b7198478cf7db
#
_entry.id   0c77343e2e508b802e2b7198478cf7db
#
_cell.length_a   1.000
_cell.length_b   1.000
_cell.length_c   1.000
_cell.angle_alpha   90.00
_cell.angle_beta   90.00
_cell.angle_gamma   90.00
#
_symmetry.space_group_name_H-M   'P 1'
#
loop_
_entity.id
_entity.type
_entity.pdbx_description
1 polymer ?
#
loop_
_entity_poly.entity_id
_entity_poly.type
_entity_poly.pdbx_seq_one_letter_code
_entity_poly.pdbx_strand_id
1 'polypeptide(L)'
;MNAEHLMAEHGVKVTANRLLIARALEQAGRPLSMMELEERLESIDKSNVFRCLMAFKDAHLVHVLDGDPVRYELCHSHHQDHDDDLHVHFYCVKCHKTYCLEEIPVPPVQAPEGYQVQEESYLLRGICPQCAG
;
A
#
# COMPACT_ATOMS: atom_id res chain seq x y z
N MET A 1 -8.00 14.25 -2.05
CA MET A 1 -6.68 14.24 -2.72
C MET A 1 -6.75 13.27 -3.89
N ASN A 2 -6.29 13.66 -5.06
CA ASN A 2 -6.36 12.79 -6.22
C ASN A 2 -5.05 12.05 -6.47
N ALA A 3 -5.11 11.00 -7.29
CA ALA A 3 -3.95 10.16 -7.59
C ALA A 3 -2.80 10.94 -8.21
N GLU A 4 -3.11 11.87 -9.11
CA GLU A 4 -2.11 12.69 -9.79
C GLU A 4 -1.33 13.54 -8.80
N HIS A 5 -2.02 14.13 -7.84
CA HIS A 5 -1.41 14.93 -6.80
C HIS A 5 -0.50 14.09 -5.89
N LEU A 6 -0.98 12.91 -5.52
CA LEU A 6 -0.19 11.97 -4.71
C LEU A 6 1.10 11.56 -5.43
N MET A 7 1.00 11.29 -6.73
CA MET A 7 2.18 10.94 -7.52
C MET A 7 3.21 12.08 -7.51
N ALA A 8 2.74 13.30 -7.67
CA ALA A 8 3.62 14.47 -7.66
C ALA A 8 4.30 14.65 -6.30
N GLU A 9 3.57 14.48 -5.22
CA GLU A 9 4.12 14.59 -3.86
C GLU A 9 5.20 13.56 -3.59
N HIS A 10 5.07 12.37 -4.16
CA HIS A 10 6.04 11.28 -3.97
C HIS A 10 7.14 11.27 -5.03
N GLY A 11 7.18 12.28 -5.90
CA GLY A 11 8.21 12.38 -6.91
C GLY A 11 8.07 11.37 -8.04
N VAL A 12 6.88 10.86 -8.26
CA VAL A 12 6.61 9.89 -9.33
C VAL A 12 6.17 10.65 -10.58
N LYS A 13 6.89 10.42 -11.67
CA LYS A 13 6.55 11.02 -12.95
C LYS A 13 5.20 10.48 -13.43
N VAL A 14 4.29 11.38 -13.80
CA VAL A 14 2.97 11.00 -14.28
C VAL A 14 3.06 10.50 -15.72
N THR A 15 2.65 9.25 -15.93
CA THR A 15 2.45 8.68 -17.26
C THR A 15 1.03 8.15 -17.32
N ALA A 16 0.52 7.89 -18.53
CA ALA A 16 -0.83 7.40 -18.70
C ALA A 16 -1.08 6.12 -17.91
N ASN A 17 -0.18 5.14 -18.03
CA ASN A 17 -0.32 3.85 -17.33
C ASN A 17 -0.24 4.01 -15.82
N ARG A 18 0.72 4.79 -15.34
CA ARG A 18 0.88 5.04 -13.90
C ARG A 18 -0.35 5.73 -13.31
N LEU A 19 -0.89 6.69 -14.02
CA LEU A 19 -2.09 7.41 -13.57
C LEU A 19 -3.30 6.48 -13.48
N LEU A 20 -3.48 5.60 -14.47
CA LEU A 20 -4.57 4.63 -14.46
C LEU A 20 -4.47 3.68 -13.27
N ILE A 21 -3.27 3.21 -12.97
CA ILE A 21 -3.05 2.29 -11.85
C ILE A 21 -3.30 2.99 -10.52
N ALA A 22 -2.77 4.19 -10.36
CA ALA A 22 -2.97 4.96 -9.13
C ALA A 22 -4.45 5.28 -8.91
N ARG A 23 -5.17 5.65 -9.98
CA ARG A 23 -6.61 5.91 -9.89
C ARG A 23 -7.41 4.66 -9.53
N ALA A 24 -7.02 3.50 -10.05
CA ALA A 24 -7.69 2.25 -9.71
C ALA A 24 -7.58 1.97 -8.21
N LEU A 25 -6.40 2.16 -7.65
CA LEU A 25 -6.18 1.98 -6.22
C LEU A 25 -6.96 3.00 -5.39
N GLU A 26 -6.97 4.25 -5.84
CA GLU A 26 -7.72 5.32 -5.16
C GLU A 26 -9.22 5.03 -5.16
N GLN A 27 -9.77 4.68 -6.32
CA GLN A 27 -11.20 4.43 -6.46
C GLN A 27 -11.67 3.21 -5.69
N ALA A 28 -10.81 2.20 -5.56
CA ALA A 28 -11.15 1.00 -4.81
C ALA A 28 -11.35 1.30 -3.33
N GLY A 29 -10.59 2.26 -2.79
CA GLY A 29 -10.65 2.60 -1.37
C GLY A 29 -10.23 1.47 -0.46
N ARG A 30 -9.54 0.47 -1.00
CA ARG A 30 -9.02 -0.69 -0.27
C ARG A 30 -7.82 -1.25 -1.02
N PRO A 31 -6.98 -2.04 -0.34
CA PRO A 31 -5.88 -2.71 -1.03
C PRO A 31 -6.39 -3.66 -2.11
N LEU A 32 -5.66 -3.72 -3.21
CA LEU A 32 -5.98 -4.60 -4.33
C LEU A 32 -4.82 -5.56 -4.59
N SER A 33 -5.18 -6.80 -4.95
CA SER A 33 -4.19 -7.77 -5.42
C SER A 33 -3.83 -7.51 -6.88
N MET A 34 -2.76 -8.18 -7.35
CA MET A 34 -2.39 -8.11 -8.77
C MET A 34 -3.53 -8.55 -9.68
N MET A 35 -4.21 -9.63 -9.31
CA MET A 35 -5.33 -10.15 -10.10
C MET A 35 -6.48 -9.14 -10.19
N GLU A 36 -6.81 -8.50 -9.07
CA GLU A 36 -7.86 -7.49 -9.05
C GLU A 36 -7.47 -6.27 -9.91
N LEU A 37 -6.21 -5.88 -9.87
CA LEU A 37 -5.73 -4.78 -10.70
C LEU A 37 -5.78 -5.15 -12.19
N GLU A 38 -5.40 -6.36 -12.54
CA GLU A 38 -5.47 -6.83 -13.93
C GLU A 38 -6.90 -6.80 -14.45
N GLU A 39 -7.87 -7.20 -13.64
CA GLU A 39 -9.28 -7.18 -14.02
C GLU A 39 -9.78 -5.75 -14.28
N ARG A 40 -9.29 -4.79 -13.51
CA ARG A 40 -9.69 -3.39 -13.65
C ARG A 40 -8.94 -2.67 -14.76
N LEU A 41 -7.77 -3.17 -15.14
CA LEU A 41 -6.86 -2.49 -16.06
C LEU A 41 -6.56 -3.38 -17.28
N GLU A 42 -7.60 -3.85 -17.94
CA GLU A 42 -7.48 -4.79 -19.06
C GLU A 42 -6.64 -4.23 -20.21
N SER A 43 -6.57 -2.92 -20.36
CA SER A 43 -5.82 -2.28 -21.43
C SER A 43 -4.32 -2.22 -21.17
N ILE A 44 -3.89 -2.56 -19.96
CA ILE A 44 -2.48 -2.48 -19.57
C ILE A 44 -1.92 -3.88 -19.41
N ASP A 45 -0.77 -4.12 -20.03
CA ASP A 45 -0.08 -5.39 -19.92
C ASP A 45 0.33 -5.65 -18.46
N LYS A 46 0.16 -6.91 -18.04
CA LYS A 46 0.46 -7.35 -16.69
C LYS A 46 1.87 -6.96 -16.21
N SER A 47 2.87 -7.14 -17.08
CA SER A 47 4.24 -6.80 -16.73
C SER A 47 4.40 -5.29 -16.49
N ASN A 48 3.67 -4.46 -17.23
CA ASN A 48 3.67 -3.02 -17.02
C ASN A 48 3.01 -2.62 -15.72
N VAL A 49 1.91 -3.28 -15.36
CA VAL A 49 1.25 -3.05 -14.07
C VAL A 49 2.22 -3.33 -12.93
N PHE A 50 2.90 -4.46 -12.99
CA PHE A 50 3.86 -4.85 -11.95
C PHE A 50 5.01 -3.85 -11.85
N ARG A 51 5.59 -3.43 -12.98
CA ARG A 51 6.68 -2.44 -12.99
C ARG A 51 6.25 -1.12 -12.37
N CYS A 52 5.04 -0.67 -12.69
CA CYS A 52 4.51 0.57 -12.13
C CYS A 52 4.34 0.45 -10.62
N LEU A 53 3.82 -0.69 -10.14
CA LEU A 53 3.67 -0.92 -8.71
C LEU A 53 5.01 -0.93 -7.98
N MET A 54 6.05 -1.50 -8.59
CA MET A 54 7.38 -1.50 -8.00
C MET A 54 7.97 -0.09 -7.96
N ALA A 55 7.76 0.69 -9.01
CA ALA A 55 8.18 2.09 -9.01
C ALA A 55 7.44 2.89 -7.93
N PHE A 56 6.15 2.63 -7.75
CA PHE A 56 5.36 3.26 -6.70
C PHE A 56 5.85 2.86 -5.31
N LYS A 57 6.18 1.60 -5.13
CA LYS A 57 6.74 1.11 -3.87
C LYS A 57 8.05 1.81 -3.54
N ASP A 58 8.95 1.89 -4.50
CA ASP A 58 10.25 2.53 -4.32
C ASP A 58 10.11 4.02 -3.98
N ALA A 59 9.06 4.66 -4.47
CA ALA A 59 8.77 6.06 -4.19
C ALA A 59 7.91 6.25 -2.94
N HIS A 60 7.60 5.18 -2.22
CA HIS A 60 6.75 5.18 -1.02
C HIS A 60 5.32 5.65 -1.28
N LEU A 61 4.88 5.55 -2.53
CA LEU A 61 3.50 5.87 -2.90
C LEU A 61 2.54 4.72 -2.62
N VAL A 62 3.04 3.49 -2.67
CA VAL A 62 2.26 2.26 -2.47
C VAL A 62 2.93 1.41 -1.41
N HIS A 63 2.11 0.87 -0.52
CA HIS A 63 2.53 -0.15 0.45
C HIS A 63 2.23 -1.53 -0.11
N VAL A 64 3.15 -2.45 0.07
CA VAL A 64 2.96 -3.85 -0.30
C VAL A 64 2.60 -4.60 0.97
N LEU A 65 1.42 -5.18 1.00
CA LEU A 65 0.91 -5.88 2.16
C LEU A 65 1.08 -7.38 1.96
N ASP A 66 1.88 -7.99 2.82
CA ASP A 66 2.12 -9.42 2.78
C ASP A 66 0.82 -10.18 3.04
N GLY A 67 0.65 -11.27 2.36
CA GLY A 67 -0.54 -12.09 2.49
C GLY A 67 -0.70 -13.01 1.30
N ASP A 68 -1.78 -13.74 1.29
CA ASP A 68 -2.13 -14.63 0.20
C ASP A 68 -3.56 -14.29 -0.25
N PRO A 69 -3.71 -13.49 -1.30
CA PRO A 69 -2.64 -12.91 -2.14
C PRO A 69 -1.99 -11.65 -1.53
N VAL A 70 -0.84 -11.29 -2.06
CA VAL A 70 -0.20 -10.00 -1.76
C VAL A 70 -1.09 -8.88 -2.28
N ARG A 71 -1.21 -7.79 -1.52
CA ARG A 71 -2.04 -6.65 -1.88
C ARG A 71 -1.24 -5.37 -1.88
N TYR A 72 -1.74 -4.40 -2.62
CA TYR A 72 -1.11 -3.10 -2.80
C TYR A 72 -2.10 -2.02 -2.38
N GLU A 73 -1.62 -1.05 -1.62
CA GLU A 73 -2.45 0.03 -1.11
C GLU A 73 -1.73 1.36 -1.30
N LEU A 74 -2.48 2.38 -1.74
CA LEU A 74 -1.92 3.73 -1.80
C LEU A 74 -1.60 4.23 -0.41
N CYS A 75 -0.47 4.92 -0.29
CA CYS A 75 -0.10 5.56 0.96
C CYS A 75 -1.02 6.74 1.21
N HIS A 76 -1.71 6.73 2.33
CA HIS A 76 -2.61 7.82 2.71
C HIS A 76 -1.95 8.83 3.64
N SER A 77 -0.67 8.65 3.88
CA SER A 77 0.11 9.56 4.71
C SER A 77 0.35 10.88 3.97
N HIS A 78 0.15 11.97 4.67
CA HIS A 78 0.39 13.31 4.13
C HIS A 78 1.74 13.85 4.50
N HIS A 79 2.54 13.07 5.22
CA HIS A 79 3.86 13.48 5.66
C HIS A 79 4.89 13.08 4.63
N GLN A 80 5.87 13.95 4.42
CA GLN A 80 6.96 13.70 3.47
C GLN A 80 8.14 12.98 4.11
N ASP A 81 8.03 12.64 5.38
CA ASP A 81 9.08 11.93 6.09
C ASP A 81 9.15 10.48 5.67
N HIS A 82 10.36 9.96 5.57
CA HIS A 82 10.59 8.58 5.15
C HIS A 82 10.07 7.54 6.14
N ASP A 83 9.77 7.98 7.35
CA ASP A 83 9.22 7.11 8.40
C ASP A 83 7.74 6.82 8.19
N ASP A 84 7.11 7.43 7.19
CA ASP A 84 5.69 7.29 6.93
C ASP A 84 5.30 5.92 6.38
N ASP A 85 6.28 5.12 5.99
CA ASP A 85 6.03 3.73 5.60
C ASP A 85 5.73 2.84 6.78
N LEU A 86 6.01 3.32 7.99
CA LEU A 86 5.78 2.57 9.21
C LEU A 86 4.39 2.87 9.76
N HIS A 87 3.40 2.21 9.18
CA HIS A 87 2.04 2.25 9.69
C HIS A 87 1.67 0.90 10.28
N VAL A 88 0.84 0.95 11.31
CA VAL A 88 0.18 -0.27 11.75
C VAL A 88 -0.98 -0.51 10.81
N HIS A 89 -1.03 -1.70 10.23
CA HIS A 89 -2.12 -2.13 9.36
C HIS A 89 -2.91 -3.22 10.05
N PHE A 90 -4.21 -3.27 9.76
CA PHE A 90 -5.07 -4.34 10.26
C PHE A 90 -5.71 -5.05 9.08
N TYR A 91 -5.51 -6.37 9.01
CA TYR A 91 -6.12 -7.20 7.98
C TYR A 91 -7.27 -8.00 8.59
N CYS A 92 -8.46 -7.84 8.01
CA CYS A 92 -9.64 -8.60 8.44
C CYS A 92 -9.70 -9.92 7.68
N VAL A 93 -9.67 -11.03 8.40
CA VAL A 93 -9.71 -12.35 7.78
C VAL A 93 -11.10 -12.71 7.26
N LYS A 94 -12.13 -11.96 7.66
CA LYS A 94 -13.50 -12.19 7.21
C LYS A 94 -13.85 -11.46 5.93
N CYS A 95 -13.68 -10.15 5.92
CA CYS A 95 -14.02 -9.34 4.73
C CYS A 95 -12.82 -9.09 3.82
N HIS A 96 -11.62 -9.48 4.22
CA HIS A 96 -10.38 -9.36 3.46
C HIS A 96 -9.97 -7.93 3.16
N LYS A 97 -10.45 -6.97 3.94
CA LYS A 97 -10.03 -5.58 3.81
C LYS A 97 -8.84 -5.32 4.72
N THR A 98 -7.96 -4.44 4.28
CA THR A 98 -6.85 -3.97 5.11
C THR A 98 -7.10 -2.52 5.48
N TYR A 99 -6.96 -2.23 6.75
CA TYR A 99 -7.15 -0.88 7.29
C TYR A 99 -5.82 -0.31 7.70
N CYS A 100 -5.56 0.93 7.33
CA CYS A 100 -4.38 1.66 7.79
C CYS A 100 -4.72 2.35 9.10
N LEU A 101 -4.05 1.94 10.17
CA LEU A 101 -4.30 2.49 11.51
C LEU A 101 -3.27 3.58 11.79
N GLU A 102 -3.41 4.71 11.11
CA GLU A 102 -2.47 5.82 11.23
C GLU A 102 -2.44 6.44 12.61
N GLU A 103 -3.53 6.31 13.35
CA GLU A 103 -3.65 6.89 14.70
C GLU A 103 -2.83 6.13 15.75
N ILE A 104 -2.46 4.90 15.45
CA ILE A 104 -1.71 4.08 16.40
C ILE A 104 -0.22 4.30 16.14
N PRO A 105 0.52 4.77 17.14
CA PRO A 105 1.96 4.94 16.96
C PRO A 105 2.66 3.60 16.82
N VAL A 106 3.62 3.54 15.90
CA VAL A 106 4.42 2.34 15.70
C VAL A 106 5.43 2.28 16.85
N PRO A 107 5.45 1.18 17.63
CA PRO A 107 6.42 1.06 18.71
C PRO A 107 7.83 0.89 18.15
N PRO A 108 8.81 1.62 18.66
CA PRO A 108 10.19 1.44 18.21
C PRO A 108 10.72 0.09 18.68
N VAL A 109 11.19 -0.69 17.74
CA VAL A 109 11.83 -1.98 18.02
C VAL A 109 13.25 -1.89 17.51
N GLN A 110 14.20 -2.11 18.42
CA GLN A 110 15.61 -2.12 18.06
C GLN A 110 16.08 -3.55 17.93
N ALA A 111 16.71 -3.87 16.80
CA ALA A 111 17.32 -5.16 16.61
C ALA A 111 18.58 -5.27 17.49
N PRO A 112 18.96 -6.49 17.89
CA PRO A 112 20.20 -6.69 18.63
C PRO A 112 21.42 -6.23 17.83
N GLU A 113 22.50 -5.97 18.53
CA GLU A 113 23.74 -5.54 17.90
C GLU A 113 24.20 -6.56 16.86
N GLY A 114 24.61 -6.04 15.70
CA GLY A 114 25.07 -6.87 14.59
C GLY A 114 24.00 -7.24 13.59
N TYR A 115 22.74 -6.96 13.89
CA TYR A 115 21.63 -7.19 12.95
C TYR A 115 21.39 -5.94 12.11
N GLN A 116 21.26 -6.13 10.80
CA GLN A 116 20.94 -5.06 9.87
C GLN A 116 19.50 -5.20 9.44
N VAL A 117 18.64 -4.29 9.90
CA VAL A 117 17.22 -4.32 9.56
C VAL A 117 17.03 -3.66 8.21
N GLN A 118 16.46 -4.39 7.27
CA GLN A 118 16.15 -3.88 5.93
C GLN A 118 14.71 -3.46 5.78
N GLU A 119 13.80 -4.13 6.50
CA GLU A 119 12.38 -3.84 6.42
C GLU A 119 11.73 -4.06 7.78
N GLU A 120 10.75 -3.21 8.07
CA GLU A 120 9.88 -3.40 9.23
C GLU A 120 8.44 -3.36 8.75
N SER A 121 7.63 -4.26 9.27
CA SER A 121 6.20 -4.23 8.97
C SER A 121 5.42 -4.53 10.23
N TYR A 122 4.27 -3.84 10.37
CA TYR A 122 3.40 -4.01 11.52
C TYR A 122 2.01 -4.35 11.00
N LEU A 123 1.65 -5.61 11.08
CA LEU A 123 0.38 -6.11 10.59
C LEU A 123 -0.36 -6.87 11.68
N LEU A 124 -1.55 -6.39 12.00
CA LEU A 124 -2.46 -7.09 12.89
C LEU A 124 -3.46 -7.86 12.03
N ARG A 125 -3.73 -9.09 12.38
CA ARG A 125 -4.71 -9.92 11.68
C ARG A 125 -5.82 -10.29 12.66
N GLY A 126 -7.04 -10.19 12.20
CA GLY A 126 -8.18 -10.51 13.04
C GLY A 126 -9.48 -10.18 12.35
N ILE A 127 -10.45 -9.72 13.12
CA ILE A 127 -11.78 -9.40 12.62
C ILE A 127 -12.06 -7.92 12.86
N CYS A 128 -12.42 -7.19 11.79
CA CYS A 128 -12.68 -5.76 11.89
C CYS A 128 -13.99 -5.49 12.65
N PRO A 129 -14.19 -4.23 13.13
CA PRO A 129 -15.40 -3.92 13.90
C PRO A 129 -16.70 -4.20 13.17
N GLN A 130 -16.73 -4.03 11.86
CA GLN A 130 -17.93 -4.27 11.07
C GLN A 130 -18.27 -5.76 11.00
N CYS A 131 -17.25 -6.62 10.96
CA CYS A 131 -17.45 -8.06 10.90
C CYS A 131 -17.63 -8.67 12.29
N ALA A 132 -17.13 -8.04 13.32
CA ALA A 132 -17.25 -8.49 14.70
C ALA A 132 -18.59 -8.13 15.33
N GLY A 133 -19.26 -7.14 14.77
CA GLY A 133 -20.54 -6.66 15.29
C GLY A 133 -21.76 -7.46 14.92
#